data_a2b80e61795a565bd05fe75f5828e365
#
_entry.id   a2b80e61795a565bd05fe75f5828e365
#
_cell.length_a   1.000
_cell.length_b   1.000
_cell.length_c   1.000
_cell.angle_alpha   90.00
_cell.angle_beta   90.00
_cell.angle_gamma   90.00
#
_symmetry.space_group_name_H-M   'P 1'
#
loop_
_entity.id
_entity.type
_entity.pdbx_description
1 polymer ?
#
loop_
_entity_poly.entity_id
_entity_poly.type
_entity_poly.pdbx_seq_one_letter_code
_entity_poly.pdbx_strand_id
1 'polypeptide(L)'
;MTGLRGSSQGVLPGPASRRAGRARMTVRASSAEGETAAQAGRRTVLGLMASGVAGGAFAQAVLAITAKPIKVGPPPPPSGGLPGTLNADQPRDLDLPLKERFYIQPLPPVAAAARAKESAQDIINLKPLIDKKQWPYVRDDLRLKAGYLRYDLKTVISSKSKEEKKGLKDLTFKLFATIDDLDHAAKIKSPTEAEKSYAETKSALNDVLSKLG
;
A
#
# COMPACT_ATOMS: atom_id res chain seq x y z
N MET A 1 -72.33 -12.75 -26.66
CA MET A 1 -72.03 -14.18 -26.43
C MET A 1 -70.62 -14.24 -25.90
N THR A 2 -70.53 -14.23 -24.64
CA THR A 2 -70.29 -15.38 -23.69
C THR A 2 -68.89 -15.97 -23.82
N GLY A 3 -68.16 -15.88 -22.77
CA GLY A 3 -67.03 -16.74 -22.51
C GLY A 3 -66.06 -16.25 -21.45
N LEU A 4 -66.46 -16.23 -20.17
CA LEU A 4 -65.62 -16.16 -18.99
C LEU A 4 -64.88 -17.50 -18.73
N ARG A 5 -63.57 -17.46 -18.45
CA ARG A 5 -62.79 -18.45 -17.66
C ARG A 5 -61.54 -17.72 -17.20
N GLY A 6 -61.24 -17.43 -15.94
CA GLY A 6 -61.15 -18.31 -14.82
C GLY A 6 -59.66 -18.60 -14.63
N SER A 7 -58.89 -17.66 -14.02
CA SER A 7 -57.47 -17.83 -13.69
C SER A 7 -57.32 -18.17 -12.23
N SER A 8 -56.86 -19.38 -11.97
CA SER A 8 -56.44 -19.88 -10.68
C SER A 8 -55.10 -19.23 -10.26
N GLN A 9 -55.10 -18.58 -9.11
CA GLN A 9 -53.94 -18.10 -8.43
C GLN A 9 -53.16 -19.28 -7.84
N GLY A 10 -51.97 -19.51 -8.39
CA GLY A 10 -50.99 -20.39 -7.78
C GLY A 10 -50.18 -19.67 -6.69
N VAL A 11 -50.39 -20.02 -5.45
CA VAL A 11 -49.62 -19.59 -4.30
C VAL A 11 -48.29 -20.33 -4.32
N LEU A 12 -47.18 -19.60 -4.50
CA LEU A 12 -45.84 -20.14 -4.38
C LEU A 12 -45.42 -20.14 -2.87
N PRO A 13 -44.87 -21.25 -2.33
CA PRO A 13 -44.36 -21.27 -0.97
C PRO A 13 -43.02 -20.53 -0.91
N GLY A 14 -42.87 -19.65 0.08
CA GLY A 14 -41.63 -18.92 0.38
C GLY A 14 -40.47 -19.81 0.82
N PRO A 15 -39.22 -19.40 0.62
CA PRO A 15 -38.06 -20.18 0.98
C PRO A 15 -37.89 -20.24 2.51
N ALA A 16 -37.82 -21.45 3.03
CA ALA A 16 -37.48 -21.73 4.40
C ALA A 16 -36.07 -21.23 4.75
N SER A 17 -35.98 -20.38 5.76
CA SER A 17 -34.75 -19.92 6.33
C SER A 17 -34.00 -21.09 7.01
N ARG A 18 -32.95 -21.59 6.38
CA ARG A 18 -32.00 -22.50 7.02
C ARG A 18 -31.13 -21.73 7.98
N ARG A 19 -31.46 -21.81 9.27
CA ARG A 19 -30.54 -21.42 10.35
C ARG A 19 -29.30 -22.29 10.27
N ALA A 20 -28.18 -21.72 9.83
CA ALA A 20 -26.87 -22.35 9.89
C ALA A 20 -26.45 -22.46 11.35
N GLY A 21 -26.42 -23.70 11.87
CA GLY A 21 -25.88 -24.02 13.17
C GLY A 21 -24.40 -23.67 13.24
N ARG A 22 -24.03 -22.82 14.20
CA ARG A 22 -22.65 -22.54 14.57
C ARG A 22 -22.02 -23.83 15.10
N ALA A 23 -21.19 -24.48 14.31
CA ALA A 23 -20.33 -25.55 14.77
C ALA A 23 -19.31 -24.97 15.78
N ARG A 24 -19.44 -25.38 17.04
CA ARG A 24 -18.41 -25.14 18.05
C ARG A 24 -17.22 -26.02 17.70
N MET A 25 -16.12 -25.39 17.25
CA MET A 25 -14.83 -26.06 17.16
C MET A 25 -14.32 -26.33 18.57
N THR A 26 -14.41 -27.56 19.03
CA THR A 26 -13.70 -28.04 20.21
C THR A 26 -12.27 -28.36 19.78
N VAL A 27 -11.33 -27.53 20.16
CA VAL A 27 -9.91 -27.81 20.03
C VAL A 27 -9.56 -28.86 21.09
N ARG A 28 -9.34 -30.09 20.65
CA ARG A 28 -8.83 -31.19 21.48
C ARG A 28 -7.31 -30.95 21.58
N ALA A 29 -6.85 -30.58 22.79
CA ALA A 29 -5.45 -30.56 23.10
C ALA A 29 -4.91 -31.99 23.18
N SER A 30 -4.10 -32.40 22.24
CA SER A 30 -3.29 -33.62 22.37
C SER A 30 -2.08 -33.29 23.21
N SER A 31 -1.94 -33.94 24.35
CA SER A 31 -0.72 -33.98 25.14
C SER A 31 0.34 -34.76 24.39
N ALA A 32 1.37 -34.08 23.87
CA ALA A 32 2.63 -34.69 23.50
C ALA A 32 3.64 -34.35 24.61
N GLU A 33 4.04 -35.38 25.37
CA GLU A 33 5.19 -35.33 26.25
C GLU A 33 6.47 -35.22 25.42
N GLY A 34 7.33 -34.31 25.76
CA GLY A 34 8.67 -34.19 25.14
C GLY A 34 9.31 -32.84 25.42
N GLU A 35 10.09 -32.79 26.49
CA GLU A 35 11.25 -31.95 26.75
C GLU A 35 11.39 -30.62 26.02
N THR A 36 11.26 -29.53 26.76
CA THR A 36 12.36 -28.60 27.07
C THR A 36 11.88 -27.53 28.06
N ALA A 37 12.52 -27.47 29.20
CA ALA A 37 12.21 -26.57 30.33
C ALA A 37 12.58 -25.09 30.10
N ALA A 38 12.43 -24.56 28.88
CA ALA A 38 12.85 -23.20 28.56
C ALA A 38 11.74 -22.27 28.03
N GLN A 39 10.49 -22.72 27.92
CA GLN A 39 9.37 -21.86 27.48
C GLN A 39 8.16 -21.96 28.39
N ALA A 40 8.35 -21.73 29.69
CA ALA A 40 7.23 -21.41 30.58
C ALA A 40 6.76 -19.98 30.25
N GLY A 41 5.98 -19.87 29.17
CA GLY A 41 5.41 -18.61 28.74
C GLY A 41 4.40 -18.08 29.77
N ARG A 42 4.24 -16.78 29.81
CA ARG A 42 3.33 -15.99 30.67
C ARG A 42 1.90 -16.54 30.81
N ARG A 43 1.49 -17.49 29.99
CA ARG A 43 0.18 -18.16 30.03
C ARG A 43 0.04 -19.21 31.10
N THR A 44 1.14 -19.84 31.53
CA THR A 44 1.13 -20.85 32.60
C THR A 44 0.96 -20.22 33.98
N VAL A 45 1.46 -19.00 34.18
CA VAL A 45 1.33 -18.27 35.45
C VAL A 45 -0.13 -17.85 35.73
N LEU A 46 -0.85 -17.43 34.66
CA LEU A 46 -2.26 -17.03 34.79
C LEU A 46 -3.21 -18.23 35.05
N GLY A 47 -2.86 -19.41 34.57
CA GLY A 47 -3.62 -20.64 34.81
C GLY A 47 -3.54 -21.13 36.26
N LEU A 48 -2.42 -20.93 36.94
CA LEU A 48 -2.20 -21.34 38.32
C LEU A 48 -2.92 -20.44 39.35
N MET A 49 -3.15 -19.16 38.99
CA MET A 49 -3.89 -18.23 39.87
C MET A 49 -5.40 -18.52 39.94
N ALA A 50 -5.96 -19.20 38.92
CA ALA A 50 -7.39 -19.50 38.84
C ALA A 50 -7.78 -20.77 39.62
N SER A 51 -6.82 -21.61 40.09
CA SER A 51 -7.10 -22.89 40.75
C SER A 51 -7.10 -22.83 42.28
N GLY A 52 -6.99 -21.64 42.90
CA GLY A 52 -7.31 -21.43 44.32
C GLY A 52 -6.52 -22.27 45.31
N VAL A 53 -5.33 -22.75 44.99
CA VAL A 53 -4.52 -23.52 45.96
C VAL A 53 -3.72 -22.54 46.82
N ALA A 54 -4.29 -22.24 47.99
CA ALA A 54 -3.62 -21.56 49.07
C ALA A 54 -2.45 -22.42 49.62
N GLY A 55 -1.27 -22.16 49.15
CA GLY A 55 -0.06 -22.79 49.70
C GLY A 55 1.07 -21.77 49.75
N GLY A 56 1.43 -21.34 50.98
CA GLY A 56 2.46 -20.30 51.22
C GLY A 56 3.83 -20.57 50.64
N ALA A 57 4.11 -21.76 50.12
CA ALA A 57 5.36 -22.12 49.46
C ALA A 57 5.48 -21.54 48.03
N PHE A 58 4.39 -21.29 47.33
CA PHE A 58 4.41 -20.75 45.97
C PHE A 58 4.66 -19.25 45.97
N ALA A 59 4.22 -18.53 46.98
CA ALA A 59 4.48 -17.09 47.09
C ALA A 59 5.97 -16.77 47.20
N GLN A 60 6.76 -17.61 47.86
CA GLN A 60 8.20 -17.42 47.95
C GLN A 60 8.93 -17.78 46.66
N ALA A 61 8.45 -18.75 45.90
CA ALA A 61 9.04 -19.13 44.63
C ALA A 61 8.85 -18.04 43.55
N VAL A 62 7.72 -17.32 43.58
CA VAL A 62 7.47 -16.19 42.65
C VAL A 62 8.30 -14.95 43.00
N LEU A 63 8.57 -14.75 44.29
CA LEU A 63 9.45 -13.65 44.74
C LEU A 63 10.96 -13.93 44.51
N ALA A 64 11.33 -15.20 44.33
CA ALA A 64 12.72 -15.59 44.05
C ALA A 64 13.10 -15.48 42.57
N ILE A 65 12.12 -15.27 41.65
CA ILE A 65 12.41 -14.89 40.27
C ILE A 65 12.77 -13.41 40.31
N THR A 66 14.01 -13.11 40.58
CA THR A 66 14.57 -11.76 40.39
C THR A 66 14.40 -11.41 38.91
N ALA A 67 13.31 -10.74 38.60
CA ALA A 67 13.09 -10.19 37.26
C ALA A 67 14.31 -9.28 36.98
N LYS A 68 15.21 -9.73 36.12
CA LYS A 68 16.28 -8.86 35.64
C LYS A 68 15.57 -7.67 34.95
N PRO A 69 15.78 -6.44 35.46
CA PRO A 69 15.19 -5.29 34.83
C PRO A 69 15.68 -5.23 33.38
N ILE A 70 14.77 -5.34 32.44
CA ILE A 70 15.08 -5.10 31.02
C ILE A 70 15.44 -3.63 30.94
N LYS A 71 16.71 -3.32 30.74
CA LYS A 71 17.13 -1.95 30.45
C LYS A 71 16.56 -1.58 29.09
N VAL A 72 15.43 -0.91 29.10
CA VAL A 72 14.89 -0.26 27.92
C VAL A 72 15.76 0.97 27.70
N GLY A 73 16.55 0.98 26.64
CA GLY A 73 17.28 2.18 26.22
C GLY A 73 16.30 3.31 25.89
N PRO A 74 16.79 4.54 25.74
CA PRO A 74 15.97 5.62 25.25
C PRO A 74 15.33 5.20 23.91
N PRO A 75 14.11 5.69 23.58
CA PRO A 75 13.52 5.40 22.29
C PRO A 75 14.48 5.78 21.17
N PRO A 76 14.57 4.99 20.10
CA PRO A 76 15.42 5.33 18.97
C PRO A 76 15.06 6.74 18.49
N PRO A 77 16.02 7.48 17.93
CA PRO A 77 15.73 8.81 17.38
C PRO A 77 14.58 8.70 16.36
N PRO A 78 13.86 9.80 16.12
CA PRO A 78 12.67 9.81 15.22
C PRO A 78 12.94 9.23 13.82
N SER A 79 14.19 9.20 13.39
CA SER A 79 14.64 8.53 12.17
C SER A 79 14.54 6.99 12.22
N GLY A 80 14.30 6.40 13.41
CA GLY A 80 13.93 4.98 13.57
C GLY A 80 14.97 3.94 13.13
N GLY A 81 16.13 4.33 12.64
CA GLY A 81 17.14 3.41 12.14
C GLY A 81 18.12 2.94 13.19
N LEU A 82 18.80 1.83 12.91
CA LEU A 82 19.98 1.43 13.66
C LEU A 82 21.08 2.49 13.47
N PRO A 83 21.86 2.83 14.52
CA PRO A 83 22.97 3.75 14.40
C PRO A 83 23.90 3.35 13.25
N GLY A 84 24.22 4.29 12.37
CA GLY A 84 25.08 4.06 11.21
C GLY A 84 24.41 3.49 9.96
N THR A 85 23.09 3.24 9.98
CA THR A 85 22.33 2.86 8.79
C THR A 85 21.62 4.06 8.19
N LEU A 86 21.60 4.14 6.84
CA LEU A 86 20.74 5.07 6.13
C LEU A 86 19.29 4.61 6.31
N ASN A 87 18.50 5.47 6.94
CA ASN A 87 17.13 5.17 7.23
C ASN A 87 16.21 5.70 6.13
N ALA A 88 15.13 4.99 5.88
CA ALA A 88 14.07 5.44 4.97
C ALA A 88 13.45 6.79 5.37
N ASP A 89 13.61 7.21 6.62
CA ASP A 89 13.12 8.50 7.12
C ASP A 89 14.08 9.68 6.89
N GLN A 90 15.35 9.43 6.57
CA GLN A 90 16.30 10.50 6.28
C GLN A 90 15.83 11.44 5.16
N PRO A 91 15.21 10.95 4.07
CA PRO A 91 14.70 11.83 3.01
C PRO A 91 13.51 12.69 3.44
N ARG A 92 12.92 12.42 4.59
CA ARG A 92 11.67 13.09 5.02
C ARG A 92 11.89 14.42 5.67
N ASP A 93 13.09 14.76 6.06
CA ASP A 93 13.44 15.97 6.77
C ASP A 93 12.39 16.37 7.84
N LEU A 94 12.52 15.75 9.02
CA LEU A 94 11.53 15.90 10.10
C LEU A 94 11.46 17.30 10.69
N ASP A 95 12.48 18.13 10.43
CA ASP A 95 12.55 19.51 10.92
C ASP A 95 11.74 20.47 10.03
N LEU A 96 11.44 20.07 8.78
CA LEU A 96 10.59 20.86 7.90
C LEU A 96 9.11 20.72 8.22
N PRO A 97 8.30 21.75 7.94
CA PRO A 97 6.83 21.67 7.98
C PRO A 97 6.35 20.48 7.13
N LEU A 98 5.29 19.79 7.60
CA LEU A 98 4.79 18.57 6.97
C LEU A 98 4.54 18.71 5.46
N LYS A 99 4.06 19.86 4.99
CA LYS A 99 3.81 20.18 3.58
C LYS A 99 5.09 20.32 2.74
N GLU A 100 6.24 20.53 3.39
CA GLU A 100 7.54 20.72 2.74
C GLU A 100 8.43 19.48 2.85
N ARG A 101 7.95 18.43 3.53
CA ARG A 101 8.65 17.16 3.63
C ARG A 101 8.41 16.34 2.38
N PHE A 102 9.48 16.03 1.67
CA PHE A 102 9.41 15.25 0.43
C PHE A 102 10.02 13.86 0.61
N TYR A 103 9.35 12.87 0.05
CA TYR A 103 9.90 11.51 -0.08
C TYR A 103 10.90 11.41 -1.24
N ILE A 104 10.84 12.37 -2.15
CA ILE A 104 11.66 12.42 -3.35
C ILE A 104 12.76 13.45 -3.10
N GLN A 105 14.02 13.00 -3.22
CA GLN A 105 15.15 13.91 -3.06
C GLN A 105 15.16 14.98 -4.16
N PRO A 106 15.34 16.26 -3.79
CA PRO A 106 15.50 17.32 -4.76
C PRO A 106 16.81 17.13 -5.53
N LEU A 107 16.74 17.31 -6.85
CA LEU A 107 17.89 17.24 -7.75
C LEU A 107 18.08 18.56 -8.47
N PRO A 108 19.33 18.88 -8.88
CA PRO A 108 19.58 19.98 -9.82
C PRO A 108 18.80 19.76 -11.13
N PRO A 109 18.43 20.82 -11.88
CA PRO A 109 17.58 20.71 -13.07
C PRO A 109 18.05 19.71 -14.12
N VAL A 110 19.36 19.59 -14.33
CA VAL A 110 19.95 18.63 -15.27
C VAL A 110 19.74 17.20 -14.82
N ALA A 111 20.01 16.91 -13.54
CA ALA A 111 19.80 15.58 -12.97
C ALA A 111 18.30 15.24 -12.85
N ALA A 112 17.46 16.23 -12.55
CA ALA A 112 16.00 16.08 -12.55
C ALA A 112 15.48 15.76 -13.97
N ALA A 113 16.01 16.38 -15.01
CA ALA A 113 15.66 16.05 -16.40
C ALA A 113 16.06 14.62 -16.78
N ALA A 114 17.23 14.15 -16.32
CA ALA A 114 17.66 12.76 -16.54
C ALA A 114 16.72 11.76 -15.84
N ARG A 115 16.42 11.96 -14.55
CA ARG A 115 15.47 11.11 -13.82
C ARG A 115 14.04 11.17 -14.38
N ALA A 116 13.62 12.32 -14.88
CA ALA A 116 12.34 12.46 -15.58
C ALA A 116 12.29 11.59 -16.85
N LYS A 117 13.38 11.52 -17.61
CA LYS A 117 13.50 10.65 -18.80
C LYS A 117 13.44 9.17 -18.41
N GLU A 118 14.12 8.77 -17.34
CA GLU A 118 14.05 7.40 -16.81
C GLU A 118 12.62 7.06 -16.36
N SER A 119 11.97 7.92 -15.59
CA SER A 119 10.59 7.73 -15.15
C SER A 119 9.60 7.63 -16.31
N ALA A 120 9.81 8.44 -17.36
CA ALA A 120 9.01 8.38 -18.58
C ALA A 120 9.19 7.04 -19.31
N GLN A 121 10.45 6.55 -19.41
CA GLN A 121 10.74 5.26 -20.02
C GLN A 121 10.11 4.10 -19.22
N ASP A 122 10.13 4.19 -17.89
CA ASP A 122 9.49 3.20 -17.03
C ASP A 122 7.97 3.15 -17.26
N ILE A 123 7.32 4.30 -17.44
CA ILE A 123 5.89 4.36 -17.80
C ILE A 123 5.64 3.72 -19.18
N ILE A 124 6.50 3.97 -20.15
CA ILE A 124 6.41 3.31 -21.48
C ILE A 124 6.59 1.79 -21.35
N ASN A 125 7.43 1.34 -20.44
CA ASN A 125 7.68 -0.08 -20.19
C ASN A 125 6.52 -0.80 -19.48
N LEU A 126 5.42 -0.12 -19.13
CA LEU A 126 4.23 -0.75 -18.55
C LEU A 126 3.41 -1.59 -19.54
N LYS A 127 3.65 -1.45 -20.85
CA LYS A 127 2.88 -2.16 -21.89
C LYS A 127 2.73 -3.66 -21.63
N PRO A 128 3.79 -4.43 -21.28
CA PRO A 128 3.66 -5.86 -21.00
C PRO A 128 2.73 -6.18 -19.82
N LEU A 129 2.64 -5.29 -18.81
CA LEU A 129 1.74 -5.47 -17.67
C LEU A 129 0.28 -5.23 -18.08
N ILE A 130 0.04 -4.25 -18.97
CA ILE A 130 -1.28 -3.97 -19.55
C ILE A 130 -1.73 -5.17 -20.38
N ASP A 131 -0.88 -5.70 -21.26
CA ASP A 131 -1.16 -6.86 -22.11
C ASP A 131 -1.52 -8.11 -21.29
N LYS A 132 -0.80 -8.31 -20.18
CA LYS A 132 -1.06 -9.40 -19.22
C LYS A 132 -2.22 -9.11 -18.28
N LYS A 133 -2.88 -7.94 -18.40
CA LYS A 133 -3.98 -7.49 -17.52
C LYS A 133 -3.62 -7.49 -16.03
N GLN A 134 -2.38 -7.21 -15.70
CA GLN A 134 -1.86 -7.16 -14.34
C GLN A 134 -2.15 -5.80 -13.70
N TRP A 135 -3.43 -5.45 -13.58
CA TRP A 135 -3.92 -4.13 -13.21
C TRP A 135 -3.36 -3.54 -11.91
N PRO A 136 -3.21 -4.31 -10.81
CA PRO A 136 -2.60 -3.77 -9.59
C PRO A 136 -1.18 -3.26 -9.84
N TYR A 137 -0.35 -4.04 -10.52
CA TYR A 137 1.04 -3.67 -10.83
C TYR A 137 1.11 -2.49 -11.79
N VAL A 138 0.24 -2.45 -12.82
CA VAL A 138 0.13 -1.28 -13.71
C VAL A 138 -0.13 -0.01 -12.92
N ARG A 139 -1.07 -0.04 -11.97
CA ARG A 139 -1.43 1.15 -11.18
C ARG A 139 -0.35 1.56 -10.19
N ASP A 140 0.27 0.59 -9.53
CA ASP A 140 1.30 0.87 -8.52
C ASP A 140 2.54 1.47 -9.20
N ASP A 141 3.03 0.87 -10.27
CA ASP A 141 4.19 1.36 -11.01
C ASP A 141 3.89 2.70 -11.69
N LEU A 142 2.72 2.84 -12.34
CA LEU A 142 2.30 4.08 -12.97
C LEU A 142 2.31 5.25 -11.98
N ARG A 143 1.71 5.06 -10.80
CA ARG A 143 1.60 6.11 -9.76
C ARG A 143 2.96 6.46 -9.17
N LEU A 144 3.79 5.45 -8.92
CA LEU A 144 5.15 5.66 -8.42
C LEU A 144 5.95 6.51 -9.41
N LYS A 145 5.98 6.11 -10.68
CA LYS A 145 6.77 6.79 -11.71
C LYS A 145 6.19 8.15 -12.09
N ALA A 146 4.86 8.28 -12.12
CA ALA A 146 4.19 9.57 -12.31
C ALA A 146 4.50 10.57 -11.17
N GLY A 147 4.65 10.08 -9.94
CA GLY A 147 5.06 10.90 -8.79
C GLY A 147 6.44 11.51 -8.99
N TYR A 148 7.44 10.70 -9.33
CA TYR A 148 8.80 11.16 -9.65
C TYR A 148 8.80 12.12 -10.84
N LEU A 149 8.14 11.74 -11.94
CA LEU A 149 8.05 12.53 -13.14
C LEU A 149 7.45 13.91 -12.89
N ARG A 150 6.37 13.99 -12.11
CA ARG A 150 5.71 15.26 -11.75
C ARG A 150 6.65 16.18 -10.96
N TYR A 151 7.37 15.63 -10.00
CA TYR A 151 8.29 16.38 -9.17
C TYR A 151 9.45 16.94 -10.01
N ASP A 152 10.06 16.09 -10.83
CA ASP A 152 11.21 16.45 -11.64
C ASP A 152 10.85 17.45 -12.76
N LEU A 153 9.72 17.24 -13.44
CA LEU A 153 9.23 18.21 -14.41
C LEU A 153 8.98 19.58 -13.79
N LYS A 154 8.45 19.64 -12.57
CA LYS A 154 8.28 20.92 -11.85
C LYS A 154 9.63 21.61 -11.63
N THR A 155 10.67 20.85 -11.24
CA THR A 155 12.02 21.35 -11.05
C THR A 155 12.60 21.89 -12.37
N VAL A 156 12.51 21.13 -13.46
CA VAL A 156 12.99 21.53 -14.77
C VAL A 156 12.23 22.74 -15.29
N ILE A 157 10.91 22.76 -15.20
CA ILE A 157 10.06 23.88 -15.59
C ILE A 157 10.47 25.16 -14.82
N SER A 158 10.80 25.04 -13.54
CA SER A 158 11.19 26.21 -12.74
C SER A 158 12.49 26.88 -13.23
N SER A 159 13.37 26.12 -13.84
CA SER A 159 14.68 26.59 -14.37
C SER A 159 14.64 27.13 -15.80
N LYS A 160 13.54 26.90 -16.54
CA LYS A 160 13.40 27.33 -17.94
C LYS A 160 13.01 28.81 -18.07
N SER A 161 13.16 29.38 -19.26
CA SER A 161 12.75 30.75 -19.60
C SER A 161 11.20 30.91 -19.45
N LYS A 162 10.74 32.16 -19.37
CA LYS A 162 9.29 32.43 -19.17
C LYS A 162 8.44 31.91 -20.33
N GLU A 163 8.96 31.94 -21.54
CA GLU A 163 8.23 31.47 -22.73
C GLU A 163 8.18 29.97 -22.81
N GLU A 164 9.30 29.29 -22.61
CA GLU A 164 9.36 27.83 -22.56
C GLU A 164 8.54 27.25 -21.41
N LYS A 165 8.52 27.95 -20.28
CA LYS A 165 7.71 27.57 -19.09
C LYS A 165 6.26 27.36 -19.40
N LYS A 166 5.64 28.26 -20.19
CA LYS A 166 4.22 28.17 -20.52
C LYS A 166 3.94 26.92 -21.36
N GLY A 167 4.68 26.75 -22.46
CA GLY A 167 4.49 25.60 -23.34
C GLY A 167 4.73 24.26 -22.64
N LEU A 168 5.79 24.19 -21.81
CA LEU A 168 6.10 22.96 -21.07
C LEU A 168 5.08 22.65 -19.97
N LYS A 169 4.50 23.68 -19.33
CA LYS A 169 3.40 23.51 -18.39
C LYS A 169 2.16 22.94 -19.06
N ASP A 170 1.79 23.46 -20.22
CA ASP A 170 0.62 23.01 -20.96
C ASP A 170 0.78 21.55 -21.42
N LEU A 171 1.96 21.19 -21.93
CA LEU A 171 2.28 19.80 -22.28
C LEU A 171 2.25 18.88 -21.05
N THR A 172 2.82 19.34 -19.93
CA THR A 172 2.82 18.60 -18.68
C THR A 172 1.39 18.36 -18.17
N PHE A 173 0.53 19.37 -18.25
CA PHE A 173 -0.87 19.23 -17.85
C PHE A 173 -1.60 18.17 -18.71
N LYS A 174 -1.43 18.21 -20.02
CA LYS A 174 -2.00 17.20 -20.94
C LYS A 174 -1.47 15.80 -20.60
N LEU A 175 -0.17 15.67 -20.38
CA LEU A 175 0.44 14.39 -20.00
C LEU A 175 -0.19 13.80 -18.76
N PHE A 176 -0.35 14.59 -17.68
CA PHE A 176 -0.92 14.06 -16.45
C PHE A 176 -2.41 13.74 -16.57
N ALA A 177 -3.15 14.40 -17.46
CA ALA A 177 -4.51 14.02 -17.78
C ALA A 177 -4.55 12.61 -18.42
N THR A 178 -3.69 12.34 -19.42
CA THR A 178 -3.64 11.01 -20.06
C THR A 178 -3.15 9.91 -19.08
N ILE A 179 -2.25 10.24 -18.15
CA ILE A 179 -1.83 9.31 -17.08
C ILE A 179 -2.99 8.99 -16.13
N ASP A 180 -3.80 9.99 -15.77
CA ASP A 180 -4.97 9.80 -14.91
C ASP A 180 -6.04 8.94 -15.63
N ASP A 181 -6.22 9.13 -16.94
CA ASP A 181 -7.12 8.29 -17.76
C ASP A 181 -6.61 6.83 -17.82
N LEU A 182 -5.31 6.62 -17.93
CA LEU A 182 -4.71 5.28 -17.90
C LEU A 182 -4.88 4.62 -16.52
N ASP A 183 -4.67 5.35 -15.42
CA ASP A 183 -4.94 4.82 -14.06
C ASP A 183 -6.42 4.47 -13.88
N HIS A 184 -7.32 5.30 -14.42
CA HIS A 184 -8.76 5.03 -14.39
C HIS A 184 -9.09 3.76 -15.16
N ALA A 185 -8.62 3.61 -16.40
CA ALA A 185 -8.83 2.44 -17.23
C ALA A 185 -8.30 1.15 -16.54
N ALA A 186 -7.14 1.23 -15.90
CA ALA A 186 -6.60 0.13 -15.12
C ALA A 186 -7.43 -0.16 -13.85
N LYS A 187 -8.00 0.87 -13.21
CA LYS A 187 -8.89 0.74 -12.05
C LYS A 187 -10.16 -0.02 -12.40
N ILE A 188 -10.79 0.30 -13.53
CA ILE A 188 -12.00 -0.38 -13.98
C ILE A 188 -11.69 -1.68 -14.74
N LYS A 189 -10.39 -2.00 -14.91
CA LYS A 189 -9.91 -3.20 -15.59
C LYS A 189 -10.40 -3.33 -17.04
N SER A 190 -10.47 -2.22 -17.76
CA SER A 190 -10.89 -2.15 -19.18
C SER A 190 -9.65 -2.24 -20.09
N PRO A 191 -9.40 -3.35 -20.79
CA PRO A 191 -8.23 -3.47 -21.68
C PRO A 191 -8.27 -2.47 -22.84
N THR A 192 -9.45 -2.27 -23.42
CA THR A 192 -9.62 -1.38 -24.58
C THR A 192 -9.31 0.08 -24.23
N GLU A 193 -9.84 0.55 -23.10
CA GLU A 193 -9.55 1.90 -22.62
C GLU A 193 -8.10 2.06 -22.20
N ALA A 194 -7.55 1.04 -21.53
CA ALA A 194 -6.14 1.06 -21.10
C ALA A 194 -5.18 1.13 -22.28
N GLU A 195 -5.44 0.42 -23.38
CA GLU A 195 -4.63 0.50 -24.59
C GLU A 195 -4.71 1.88 -25.25
N LYS A 196 -5.90 2.44 -25.34
CA LYS A 196 -6.11 3.77 -25.90
C LYS A 196 -5.37 4.82 -25.06
N SER A 197 -5.64 4.86 -23.76
CA SER A 197 -5.01 5.82 -22.83
C SER A 197 -3.51 5.64 -22.76
N TYR A 198 -2.99 4.40 -22.88
CA TYR A 198 -1.56 4.14 -22.96
C TYR A 198 -0.93 4.74 -24.22
N ALA A 199 -1.56 4.60 -25.38
CA ALA A 199 -1.06 5.19 -26.62
C ALA A 199 -1.02 6.73 -26.55
N GLU A 200 -2.06 7.35 -25.99
CA GLU A 200 -2.13 8.78 -25.74
C GLU A 200 -1.07 9.23 -24.73
N THR A 201 -0.88 8.50 -23.63
CA THR A 201 0.17 8.78 -22.63
C THR A 201 1.57 8.70 -23.26
N LYS A 202 1.83 7.67 -24.07
CA LYS A 202 3.12 7.52 -24.77
C LYS A 202 3.39 8.69 -25.71
N SER A 203 2.39 9.15 -26.46
CA SER A 203 2.52 10.33 -27.34
C SER A 203 2.83 11.59 -26.51
N ALA A 204 2.06 11.84 -25.44
CA ALA A 204 2.25 13.00 -24.57
C ALA A 204 3.62 12.98 -23.87
N LEU A 205 4.11 11.78 -23.47
CA LEU A 205 5.47 11.63 -22.91
C LEU A 205 6.54 12.04 -23.93
N ASN A 206 6.42 11.59 -25.18
CA ASN A 206 7.37 11.95 -26.23
C ASN A 206 7.38 13.45 -26.50
N ASP A 207 6.20 14.09 -26.50
CA ASP A 207 6.09 15.55 -26.68
C ASP A 207 6.78 16.31 -25.54
N VAL A 208 6.62 15.89 -24.29
CA VAL A 208 7.30 16.48 -23.13
C VAL A 208 8.81 16.23 -23.22
N LEU A 209 9.23 14.99 -23.49
CA LEU A 209 10.65 14.62 -23.56
C LEU A 209 11.41 15.39 -24.66
N SER A 210 10.76 15.66 -25.79
CA SER A 210 11.35 16.46 -26.87
C SER A 210 11.65 17.91 -26.47
N LYS A 211 10.96 18.43 -25.45
CA LYS A 211 11.15 19.80 -24.92
C LYS A 211 12.10 19.85 -23.71
N LEU A 212 12.45 18.70 -23.16
CA LEU A 212 13.42 18.65 -22.05
C LEU A 212 14.87 18.74 -22.52
N GLY A 213 15.13 18.49 -23.79
CA GLY A 213 16.47 18.50 -24.40
C GLY A 213 17.12 17.14 -24.37
#